data_d0d911034f1c7c9c03b8bf622f7bf664
#
_entry.id   d0d911034f1c7c9c03b8bf622f7bf664
#
_cell.length_a   1.000
_cell.length_b   1.000
_cell.length_c   1.000
_cell.angle_alpha   90.00
_cell.angle_beta   90.00
_cell.angle_gamma   90.00
#
_symmetry.space_group_name_H-M   'P 1'
#
loop_
_entity.id
_entity.type
_entity.pdbx_description
1 polymer ?
#
loop_
_entity_poly.entity_id
_entity_poly.type
_entity_poly.pdbx_seq_one_letter_code
_entity_poly.pdbx_strand_id
1 'polypeptide(L)'
;GPESGTRPIGHEYNKGVRALCDKYGALMIFDEVVTGFRVALSGAQGYFDVVPDLTIFGKIVGGGYPAAGGVGGKKEYAQLMAAGLATGKHRAYVGGTLAANPLSCLAGYTAIKEIERTNACEIAGRMGDRLCDGLKSLLKTYGLPFVAYNQGSIVHLECTGAMSFDFSSMAFLKSAAGLLKHKDMMYVRKDSMERMGAAYMANGLVTLAGSRLY
;
A
#
# COMPACT_ATOMS: atom_id res chain seq x y z
N GLY A 1 -2.84 -3.57 -4.11
CA GLY A 1 -2.47 -2.56 -3.12
C GLY A 1 -2.33 -3.18 -1.73
N PRO A 2 -1.66 -2.54 -0.79
CA PRO A 2 -1.40 -3.13 0.53
C PRO A 2 -2.67 -3.44 1.32
N GLU A 3 -3.79 -2.85 0.95
CA GLU A 3 -5.06 -3.06 1.65
C GLU A 3 -5.84 -4.29 1.21
N SER A 4 -5.48 -4.90 0.11
CA SER A 4 -6.20 -6.06 -0.45
C SER A 4 -5.50 -7.40 -0.23
N GLY A 5 -4.48 -7.46 0.64
CA GLY A 5 -3.68 -8.68 0.84
C GLY A 5 -2.93 -9.08 -0.43
N THR A 6 -2.43 -8.09 -1.17
CA THR A 6 -1.71 -8.31 -2.40
C THR A 6 -0.32 -8.85 -2.16
N ARG A 7 0.10 -9.74 -3.03
CA ARG A 7 1.46 -10.26 -3.03
C ARG A 7 2.48 -9.16 -3.25
N PRO A 8 3.63 -9.22 -2.59
CA PRO A 8 4.77 -8.38 -2.95
C PRO A 8 5.10 -8.56 -4.43
N ILE A 9 5.41 -7.46 -5.09
CA ILE A 9 5.84 -7.46 -6.50
C ILE A 9 7.37 -7.36 -6.57
N GLY A 10 7.95 -7.96 -7.61
CA GLY A 10 9.37 -7.80 -7.89
C GLY A 10 9.69 -6.37 -8.34
N HIS A 11 10.94 -5.94 -8.13
CA HIS A 11 11.38 -4.59 -8.50
C HIS A 11 11.16 -4.24 -9.98
N GLU A 12 11.28 -5.22 -10.86
CA GLU A 12 11.13 -5.01 -12.30
C GLU A 12 9.68 -4.85 -12.77
N TYR A 13 8.69 -5.21 -11.95
CA TYR A 13 7.28 -5.12 -12.34
C TYR A 13 6.87 -3.68 -12.68
N ASN A 14 7.15 -2.74 -11.79
CA ASN A 14 6.78 -1.33 -12.01
C ASN A 14 7.57 -0.71 -13.17
N LYS A 15 8.81 -1.12 -13.41
CA LYS A 15 9.59 -0.72 -14.58
C LYS A 15 8.94 -1.22 -15.87
N GLY A 16 8.46 -2.47 -15.88
CA GLY A 16 7.70 -3.01 -17.00
C GLY A 16 6.40 -2.23 -17.26
N VAL A 17 5.66 -1.86 -16.21
CA VAL A 17 4.45 -1.01 -16.34
C VAL A 17 4.82 0.37 -16.89
N ARG A 18 5.90 0.99 -16.41
CA ARG A 18 6.39 2.27 -16.93
C ARG A 18 6.70 2.19 -18.42
N ALA A 19 7.41 1.16 -18.85
CA ALA A 19 7.72 0.95 -20.26
C ALA A 19 6.46 0.77 -21.14
N LEU A 20 5.44 0.08 -20.63
CA LEU A 20 4.15 -0.04 -21.31
C LEU A 20 3.42 1.31 -21.40
N CYS A 21 3.40 2.07 -20.32
CA CYS A 21 2.80 3.41 -20.33
C CYS A 21 3.48 4.31 -21.38
N ASP A 22 4.82 4.31 -21.41
CA ASP A 22 5.58 5.08 -22.40
C ASP A 22 5.29 4.63 -23.83
N LYS A 23 5.22 3.32 -24.06
CA LYS A 23 4.94 2.74 -25.38
C LYS A 23 3.57 3.14 -25.92
N TYR A 24 2.56 3.19 -25.05
CA TYR A 24 1.18 3.44 -25.47
C TYR A 24 0.69 4.87 -25.18
N GLY A 25 1.54 5.76 -24.70
CA GLY A 25 1.18 7.14 -24.37
C GLY A 25 0.19 7.24 -23.20
N ALA A 26 0.21 6.27 -22.29
CA ALA A 26 -0.62 6.27 -21.10
C ALA A 26 0.11 6.92 -19.90
N LEU A 27 -0.64 7.58 -19.03
CA LEU A 27 -0.08 8.11 -17.79
C LEU A 27 0.06 7.01 -16.74
N MET A 28 1.21 6.99 -16.08
CA MET A 28 1.44 6.14 -14.90
C MET A 28 1.17 6.95 -13.63
N ILE A 29 0.22 6.49 -12.83
CA ILE A 29 -0.15 7.14 -11.56
C ILE A 29 0.19 6.20 -10.41
N PHE A 30 1.02 6.65 -9.47
CA PHE A 30 1.28 5.93 -8.23
C PHE A 30 0.33 6.39 -7.14
N ASP A 31 -0.43 5.44 -6.59
CA ASP A 31 -1.17 5.64 -5.36
C ASP A 31 -0.25 5.34 -4.17
N GLU A 32 0.32 6.41 -3.63
CA GLU A 32 1.21 6.38 -2.47
C GLU A 32 0.49 6.70 -1.16
N VAL A 33 -0.83 6.60 -1.13
CA VAL A 33 -1.63 6.88 0.08
C VAL A 33 -1.23 5.98 1.25
N VAL A 34 -0.72 4.77 1.00
CA VAL A 34 -0.24 3.85 2.05
C VAL A 34 1.29 3.72 2.02
N THR A 35 1.89 3.70 0.85
CA THR A 35 3.31 3.41 0.66
C THR A 35 4.21 4.63 0.83
N GLY A 36 3.70 5.83 0.54
CA GLY A 36 4.42 7.08 0.69
C GLY A 36 4.87 7.30 2.14
N PHE A 37 6.16 7.60 2.32
CA PHE A 37 6.81 7.79 3.63
C PHE A 37 6.70 6.58 4.57
N ARG A 38 6.35 5.40 4.03
CA ARG A 38 6.26 4.16 4.82
C ARG A 38 7.28 3.12 4.37
N VAL A 39 7.31 2.77 3.09
CA VAL A 39 8.28 1.78 2.58
C VAL A 39 9.66 2.39 2.35
N ALA A 40 9.70 3.69 2.05
CA ALA A 40 10.89 4.52 1.98
C ALA A 40 10.47 5.99 2.15
N LEU A 41 11.41 6.87 2.47
CA LEU A 41 11.16 8.33 2.51
C LEU A 41 10.66 8.84 1.14
N SER A 42 11.20 8.27 0.07
CA SER A 42 10.80 8.54 -1.32
C SER A 42 9.56 7.74 -1.79
N GLY A 43 8.90 7.01 -0.89
CA GLY A 43 7.75 6.18 -1.22
C GLY A 43 8.09 4.95 -2.07
N ALA A 44 7.07 4.34 -2.67
CA ALA A 44 7.23 3.20 -3.56
C ALA A 44 7.97 3.58 -4.85
N GLN A 45 7.82 4.82 -5.33
CA GLN A 45 8.55 5.29 -6.51
C GLN A 45 10.07 5.23 -6.32
N GLY A 46 10.59 5.66 -5.18
CA GLY A 46 12.01 5.53 -4.89
C GLY A 46 12.41 4.12 -4.51
N TYR A 47 11.56 3.38 -3.80
CA TYR A 47 11.82 1.99 -3.44
C TYR A 47 11.97 1.09 -4.68
N PHE A 48 11.17 1.29 -5.72
CA PHE A 48 11.22 0.53 -6.98
C PHE A 48 12.05 1.20 -8.08
N ASP A 49 12.62 2.35 -7.83
CA ASP A 49 13.39 3.13 -8.82
C ASP A 49 12.58 3.38 -10.10
N VAL A 50 11.36 3.90 -9.93
CA VAL A 50 10.45 4.23 -11.04
C VAL A 50 9.80 5.58 -10.80
N VAL A 51 9.87 6.47 -11.78
CA VAL A 51 9.23 7.79 -11.72
C VAL A 51 7.88 7.74 -12.42
N PRO A 52 6.76 7.90 -11.70
CA PRO A 52 5.44 8.00 -12.31
C PRO A 52 5.20 9.38 -12.92
N ASP A 53 4.13 9.53 -13.69
CA ASP A 53 3.70 10.83 -14.21
C ASP A 53 2.99 11.65 -13.13
N LEU A 54 2.20 10.97 -12.29
CA LEU A 54 1.50 11.55 -11.14
C LEU A 54 1.64 10.65 -9.92
N THR A 55 1.62 11.25 -8.73
CA THR A 55 1.64 10.55 -7.44
C THR A 55 0.54 11.08 -6.54
N ILE A 56 -0.24 10.19 -5.95
CA ILE A 56 -1.29 10.52 -4.99
C ILE A 56 -0.75 10.27 -3.58
N PHE A 57 -0.86 11.26 -2.70
CA PHE A 57 -0.47 11.18 -1.30
C PHE A 57 -1.67 11.32 -0.36
N GLY A 58 -1.60 10.70 0.80
CA GLY A 58 -2.63 10.78 1.84
C GLY A 58 -2.12 10.25 3.18
N LYS A 59 -3.02 10.02 4.10
CA LYS A 59 -2.75 9.45 5.44
C LYS A 59 -1.62 10.17 6.18
N ILE A 60 -0.41 9.61 6.17
CA ILE A 60 0.75 10.11 6.94
C ILE A 60 1.11 11.57 6.63
N VAL A 61 0.80 12.04 5.41
CA VAL A 61 1.05 13.45 5.03
C VAL A 61 0.22 14.45 5.83
N GLY A 62 -0.74 13.99 6.60
CA GLY A 62 -1.50 14.82 7.54
C GLY A 62 -0.94 14.87 8.94
N GLY A 63 0.14 14.12 9.23
CA GLY A 63 0.73 14.08 10.58
C GLY A 63 -0.26 13.66 11.68
N GLY A 64 -1.27 12.83 11.35
CA GLY A 64 -2.34 12.42 12.25
C GLY A 64 -3.57 13.33 12.24
N TYR A 65 -3.53 14.48 11.58
CA TYR A 65 -4.67 15.36 11.40
C TYR A 65 -5.51 14.96 10.17
N PRO A 66 -6.84 15.24 10.20
CA PRO A 66 -7.75 14.84 9.12
C PRO A 66 -7.58 15.72 7.87
N ALA A 67 -8.17 15.26 6.77
CA ALA A 67 -8.32 16.03 5.52
C ALA A 67 -7.00 16.51 4.91
N ALA A 68 -5.96 15.69 4.98
CA ALA A 68 -4.70 15.93 4.28
C ALA A 68 -4.51 14.92 3.16
N GLY A 69 -4.05 15.41 2.05
CA GLY A 69 -3.69 14.65 0.86
C GLY A 69 -3.16 15.59 -0.20
N GLY A 70 -2.64 15.02 -1.26
CA GLY A 70 -2.09 15.81 -2.35
C GLY A 70 -1.87 14.97 -3.59
N VAL A 71 -1.69 15.67 -4.70
CA VAL A 71 -1.23 15.10 -5.96
C VAL A 71 0.03 15.85 -6.36
N GLY A 72 1.08 15.10 -6.61
CA GLY A 72 2.33 15.60 -7.18
C GLY A 72 2.57 14.98 -8.56
N GLY A 73 3.50 15.54 -9.33
CA GLY A 73 3.84 14.95 -10.60
C GLY A 73 4.59 15.88 -11.53
N LYS A 74 4.71 15.47 -12.79
CA LYS A 74 5.37 16.24 -13.83
C LYS A 74 4.72 17.61 -13.98
N LYS A 75 5.54 18.63 -14.22
CA LYS A 75 5.13 20.04 -14.30
C LYS A 75 3.96 20.26 -15.27
N GLU A 76 3.99 19.60 -16.41
CA GLU A 76 2.96 19.72 -17.45
C GLU A 76 1.56 19.32 -16.98
N TYR A 77 1.45 18.33 -16.07
CA TYR A 77 0.17 17.94 -15.47
C TYR A 77 -0.14 18.76 -14.22
N ALA A 78 0.85 19.04 -13.40
CA ALA A 78 0.68 19.83 -12.18
C ALA A 78 0.20 21.26 -12.47
N GLN A 79 0.63 21.85 -13.59
CA GLN A 79 0.16 23.18 -14.03
C GLN A 79 -1.34 23.24 -14.30
N LEU A 80 -1.98 22.14 -14.67
CA LEU A 80 -3.44 22.09 -14.86
C LEU A 80 -4.21 22.28 -13.55
N MET A 81 -3.57 22.02 -12.43
CA MET A 81 -4.12 22.16 -11.07
C MET A 81 -3.81 23.52 -10.43
N ALA A 82 -2.89 24.30 -11.00
CA ALA A 82 -2.44 25.57 -10.42
C ALA A 82 -3.52 26.65 -10.52
N ALA A 83 -3.90 27.23 -9.38
CA ALA A 83 -4.85 28.33 -9.33
C ALA A 83 -4.27 29.58 -10.01
N GLY A 84 -5.05 30.19 -10.89
CA GLY A 84 -4.72 31.48 -11.50
C GLY A 84 -3.65 31.49 -12.62
N LEU A 85 -2.88 30.43 -12.77
CA LEU A 85 -1.76 30.38 -13.74
C LEU A 85 -2.12 29.69 -15.06
N ALA A 86 -3.21 28.95 -15.11
CA ALA A 86 -3.60 28.25 -16.33
C ALA A 86 -4.29 29.20 -17.29
N THR A 87 -3.60 29.58 -18.33
CA THR A 87 -4.16 30.37 -19.44
C THR A 87 -4.89 29.52 -20.49
N GLY A 88 -4.91 28.19 -20.31
CA GLY A 88 -5.52 27.23 -21.23
C GLY A 88 -7.00 26.95 -20.93
N LYS A 89 -7.68 26.34 -21.92
CA LYS A 89 -9.10 25.96 -21.86
C LYS A 89 -9.38 24.77 -20.90
N HIS A 90 -8.36 24.00 -20.55
CA HIS A 90 -8.49 22.79 -19.72
C HIS A 90 -7.87 23.01 -18.35
N ARG A 91 -8.65 22.77 -17.30
CA ARG A 91 -8.20 22.81 -15.90
C ARG A 91 -8.68 21.58 -15.15
N ALA A 92 -7.83 21.07 -14.26
CA ALA A 92 -8.25 20.12 -13.25
C ALA A 92 -8.70 20.91 -12.00
N TYR A 93 -9.89 20.59 -11.50
CA TYR A 93 -10.38 21.19 -10.26
C TYR A 93 -9.67 20.54 -9.07
N VAL A 94 -9.08 21.38 -8.23
CA VAL A 94 -8.55 20.98 -6.93
C VAL A 94 -9.24 21.84 -5.88
N GLY A 95 -9.99 21.23 -4.99
CA GLY A 95 -10.72 21.99 -3.99
C GLY A 95 -11.43 21.07 -2.99
N GLY A 96 -11.99 21.72 -1.99
CA GLY A 96 -12.71 21.13 -0.87
C GLY A 96 -12.58 22.07 0.32
N THR A 97 -13.60 22.13 1.17
CA THR A 97 -13.64 23.05 2.32
C THR A 97 -12.40 22.95 3.22
N LEU A 98 -11.86 21.76 3.38
CA LEU A 98 -10.68 21.49 4.22
C LEU A 98 -9.38 21.31 3.41
N ALA A 99 -9.42 21.51 2.08
CA ALA A 99 -8.24 21.38 1.24
C ALA A 99 -7.16 22.38 1.67
N ALA A 100 -5.92 21.91 1.78
CA ALA A 100 -4.75 22.68 2.19
C ALA A 100 -4.94 23.45 3.52
N ASN A 101 -5.72 22.92 4.47
CA ASN A 101 -5.88 23.58 5.76
C ASN A 101 -4.53 23.67 6.49
N PRO A 102 -4.22 24.82 7.11
CA PRO A 102 -2.88 25.09 7.66
C PRO A 102 -2.48 24.11 8.77
N LEU A 103 -3.43 23.65 9.57
CA LEU A 103 -3.16 22.76 10.70
C LEU A 103 -2.65 21.40 10.23
N SER A 104 -3.37 20.77 9.29
CA SER A 104 -2.94 19.47 8.73
C SER A 104 -1.67 19.61 7.89
N CYS A 105 -1.48 20.72 7.18
CA CYS A 105 -0.26 20.97 6.42
C CYS A 105 0.96 21.12 7.34
N LEU A 106 0.84 21.87 8.43
CA LEU A 106 1.92 22.04 9.41
C LEU A 106 2.25 20.74 10.14
N ALA A 107 1.22 20.01 10.57
CA ALA A 107 1.40 18.72 11.24
C ALA A 107 2.09 17.71 10.30
N GLY A 108 1.65 17.64 9.05
CA GLY A 108 2.27 16.79 8.02
C GLY A 108 3.72 17.16 7.72
N TYR A 109 3.99 18.44 7.55
CA TYR A 109 5.36 18.94 7.36
C TYR A 109 6.26 18.51 8.54
N THR A 110 5.80 18.73 9.77
CA THR A 110 6.56 18.37 10.97
C THR A 110 6.78 16.86 11.05
N ALA A 111 5.75 16.05 10.78
CA ALA A 111 5.85 14.59 10.78
C ALA A 111 6.85 14.08 9.72
N ILE A 112 6.81 14.62 8.50
CA ILE A 112 7.73 14.21 7.43
C ILE A 112 9.17 14.59 7.77
N LYS A 113 9.39 15.78 8.33
CA LYS A 113 10.74 16.18 8.77
C LYS A 113 11.26 15.28 9.90
N GLU A 114 10.40 14.84 10.79
CA GLU A 114 10.78 13.91 11.87
C GLU A 114 11.05 12.50 11.34
N ILE A 115 10.25 12.00 10.38
CA ILE A 115 10.50 10.73 9.69
C ILE A 115 11.87 10.75 9.00
N GLU A 116 12.21 11.83 8.31
CA GLU A 116 13.51 12.02 7.68
C GLU A 116 14.63 12.04 8.74
N ARG A 117 14.50 12.89 9.77
CA ARG A 117 15.50 13.07 10.81
C ARG A 117 15.84 11.77 11.58
N THR A 118 14.82 10.96 11.83
CA THR A 118 14.96 9.71 12.62
C THR A 118 15.23 8.48 11.76
N ASN A 119 15.24 8.62 10.45
CA ASN A 119 15.31 7.49 9.52
C ASN A 119 14.22 6.43 9.77
N ALA A 120 13.00 6.91 10.12
CA ALA A 120 11.92 6.06 10.63
C ALA A 120 11.49 4.97 9.64
N CYS A 121 11.51 5.24 8.32
CA CYS A 121 11.14 4.24 7.31
C CYS A 121 12.05 3.00 7.37
N GLU A 122 13.35 3.19 7.52
CA GLU A 122 14.31 2.08 7.60
C GLU A 122 14.17 1.31 8.92
N ILE A 123 14.01 2.01 10.04
CA ILE A 123 13.80 1.38 11.34
C ILE A 123 12.52 0.55 11.31
N ALA A 124 11.41 1.10 10.82
CA ALA A 124 10.15 0.40 10.69
C ALA A 124 10.26 -0.80 9.73
N GLY A 125 11.01 -0.67 8.64
CA GLY A 125 11.29 -1.77 7.71
C GLY A 125 11.99 -2.95 8.39
N ARG A 126 13.07 -2.70 9.14
CA ARG A 126 13.75 -3.74 9.92
C ARG A 126 12.84 -4.40 10.96
N MET A 127 11.96 -3.63 11.60
CA MET A 127 10.98 -4.20 12.53
C MET A 127 9.95 -5.06 11.81
N GLY A 128 9.53 -4.66 10.61
CA GLY A 128 8.67 -5.46 9.73
C GLY A 128 9.30 -6.79 9.34
N ASP A 129 10.58 -6.80 8.95
CA ASP A 129 11.33 -8.02 8.65
C ASP A 129 11.39 -8.94 9.88
N ARG A 130 11.76 -8.39 11.02
CA ARG A 130 11.80 -9.17 12.29
C ARG A 130 10.45 -9.77 12.65
N LEU A 131 9.36 -9.01 12.51
CA LEU A 131 8.01 -9.51 12.77
C LEU A 131 7.64 -10.63 11.80
N CYS A 132 7.90 -10.42 10.51
CA CYS A 132 7.60 -11.40 9.48
C CYS A 132 8.34 -12.72 9.70
N ASP A 133 9.62 -12.67 10.04
CA ASP A 133 10.43 -13.88 10.29
C ASP A 133 10.00 -14.58 11.58
N GLY A 134 9.64 -13.83 12.61
CA GLY A 134 9.05 -14.40 13.84
C GLY A 134 7.73 -15.11 13.53
N LEU A 135 6.84 -14.50 12.76
CA LEU A 135 5.59 -15.13 12.33
C LEU A 135 5.84 -16.41 11.52
N LYS A 136 6.73 -16.37 10.53
CA LYS A 136 7.09 -17.57 9.74
C LYS A 136 7.59 -18.73 10.64
N SER A 137 8.41 -18.42 11.63
CA SER A 137 8.90 -19.39 12.60
C SER A 137 7.76 -20.03 13.40
N LEU A 138 6.86 -19.21 13.95
CA LEU A 138 5.70 -19.69 14.70
C LEU A 138 4.77 -20.54 13.83
N LEU A 139 4.47 -20.09 12.60
CA LEU A 139 3.63 -20.83 11.65
C LEU A 139 4.20 -22.21 11.36
N LYS A 140 5.51 -22.31 11.19
CA LYS A 140 6.22 -23.59 10.98
C LYS A 140 6.16 -24.47 12.23
N THR A 141 6.44 -23.91 13.41
CA THR A 141 6.49 -24.64 14.69
C THR A 141 5.13 -25.26 15.02
N TYR A 142 4.06 -24.53 14.82
CA TYR A 142 2.70 -24.97 15.17
C TYR A 142 1.92 -25.58 14.00
N GLY A 143 2.51 -25.69 12.81
CA GLY A 143 1.86 -26.26 11.63
C GLY A 143 0.61 -25.48 11.20
N LEU A 144 0.61 -24.16 11.36
CA LEU A 144 -0.58 -23.33 11.09
C LEU A 144 -0.75 -23.06 9.61
N PRO A 145 -1.99 -23.11 9.07
CA PRO A 145 -2.28 -22.93 7.64
C PRO A 145 -2.30 -21.46 7.25
N PHE A 146 -1.24 -20.73 7.58
CA PHE A 146 -1.07 -19.31 7.25
C PHE A 146 0.28 -19.10 6.58
N VAL A 147 0.39 -17.97 5.89
CA VAL A 147 1.63 -17.46 5.32
C VAL A 147 1.86 -16.03 5.79
N ALA A 148 3.10 -15.73 6.13
CA ALA A 148 3.53 -14.37 6.46
C ALA A 148 4.47 -13.85 5.38
N TYR A 149 4.27 -12.60 4.98
CA TYR A 149 5.14 -11.89 4.05
C TYR A 149 5.08 -10.37 4.35
N ASN A 150 6.08 -9.65 3.90
CA ASN A 150 6.12 -8.20 4.11
C ASN A 150 6.75 -7.47 2.93
N GLN A 151 6.53 -6.17 2.93
CA GLN A 151 7.26 -5.20 2.13
C GLN A 151 7.61 -4.02 3.02
N GLY A 152 8.87 -3.97 3.46
CA GLY A 152 9.29 -3.05 4.51
C GLY A 152 8.45 -3.26 5.78
N SER A 153 7.91 -2.19 6.32
CA SER A 153 7.09 -2.21 7.55
C SER A 153 5.66 -2.71 7.35
N ILE A 154 5.23 -3.03 6.13
CA ILE A 154 3.89 -3.54 5.86
C ILE A 154 3.95 -5.06 5.89
N VAL A 155 3.47 -5.66 6.98
CA VAL A 155 3.47 -7.12 7.20
C VAL A 155 2.07 -7.66 7.01
N HIS A 156 1.97 -8.80 6.36
CA HIS A 156 0.73 -9.52 6.15
C HIS A 156 0.81 -10.93 6.74
N LEU A 157 -0.31 -11.36 7.31
CA LEU A 157 -0.54 -12.73 7.74
C LEU A 157 -1.83 -13.20 7.06
N GLU A 158 -1.73 -14.14 6.14
CA GLU A 158 -2.85 -14.59 5.29
C GLU A 158 -3.04 -16.11 5.40
N CYS A 159 -4.29 -16.56 5.23
CA CYS A 159 -4.59 -17.98 5.12
C CYS A 159 -3.98 -18.55 3.82
N THR A 160 -3.38 -19.74 3.89
CA THR A 160 -2.73 -20.38 2.73
C THR A 160 -3.65 -20.54 1.53
N GLY A 161 -4.95 -20.80 1.74
CA GLY A 161 -5.93 -20.91 0.67
C GLY A 161 -6.15 -19.63 -0.15
N ALA A 162 -5.88 -18.46 0.42
CA ALA A 162 -6.00 -17.17 -0.28
C ALA A 162 -4.80 -16.86 -1.21
N MET A 163 -3.67 -17.54 -0.99
CA MET A 163 -2.40 -17.30 -1.72
C MET A 163 -2.15 -18.30 -2.85
N SER A 164 -3.01 -19.31 -3.02
CA SER A 164 -2.80 -20.41 -3.98
C SER A 164 -3.15 -20.09 -5.44
N PHE A 165 -3.49 -18.85 -5.77
CA PHE A 165 -3.72 -18.44 -7.15
C PHE A 165 -2.40 -18.14 -7.86
N ASP A 166 -1.82 -19.14 -8.47
CA ASP A 166 -0.73 -18.97 -9.43
C ASP A 166 -1.32 -18.71 -10.82
N PHE A 167 -1.31 -17.46 -11.24
CA PHE A 167 -1.79 -17.03 -12.56
C PHE A 167 -0.83 -17.43 -13.70
N SER A 168 0.33 -17.99 -13.38
CA SER A 168 1.36 -18.35 -14.38
C SER A 168 1.19 -19.74 -14.99
N SER A 169 0.32 -20.59 -14.43
CA SER A 169 0.15 -21.96 -14.92
C SER A 169 -1.18 -22.15 -15.66
N MET A 170 -1.16 -22.94 -16.74
CA MET A 170 -2.37 -23.41 -17.45
C MET A 170 -3.36 -24.17 -16.55
N ALA A 171 -3.05 -24.37 -15.28
CA ALA A 171 -3.97 -24.83 -14.25
C ALA A 171 -5.17 -23.91 -14.04
N PHE A 172 -5.07 -22.63 -14.42
CA PHE A 172 -6.20 -21.67 -14.40
C PHE A 172 -7.40 -22.16 -15.24
N LEU A 173 -7.16 -22.78 -16.40
CA LEU A 173 -8.22 -23.30 -17.25
C LEU A 173 -8.92 -24.56 -16.70
N LYS A 174 -8.23 -25.33 -15.84
CA LYS A 174 -8.83 -26.47 -15.13
C LYS A 174 -9.63 -26.05 -13.89
N SER A 175 -9.52 -24.82 -13.45
CA SER A 175 -10.16 -24.33 -12.22
C SER A 175 -11.45 -23.52 -12.45
N ALA A 176 -12.05 -23.55 -13.64
CA ALA A 176 -13.42 -23.03 -13.80
C ALA A 176 -14.41 -23.72 -12.82
N ALA A 177 -14.17 -24.99 -12.45
CA ALA A 177 -14.84 -25.65 -11.33
C ALA A 177 -14.40 -25.09 -9.95
N GLY A 178 -13.24 -24.43 -9.85
CA GLY A 178 -12.76 -23.75 -8.65
C GLY A 178 -13.44 -22.43 -8.38
N LEU A 179 -14.05 -21.78 -9.39
CA LEU A 179 -14.79 -20.52 -9.21
C LEU A 179 -16.05 -20.68 -8.33
N LEU A 180 -16.67 -21.86 -8.34
CA LEU A 180 -17.79 -22.18 -7.43
C LEU A 180 -17.29 -22.38 -5.99
N LYS A 181 -16.10 -22.89 -5.78
CA LYS A 181 -15.42 -22.94 -4.47
C LYS A 181 -14.93 -21.58 -3.99
N HIS A 182 -14.88 -20.56 -4.85
CA HIS A 182 -14.37 -19.24 -4.50
C HIS A 182 -15.24 -18.51 -3.46
N LYS A 183 -16.55 -18.70 -3.48
CA LYS A 183 -17.45 -18.13 -2.44
C LYS A 183 -17.14 -18.73 -1.08
N ASP A 184 -17.01 -20.04 -1.00
CA ASP A 184 -16.70 -20.73 0.26
C ASP A 184 -15.33 -20.34 0.80
N MET A 185 -14.33 -20.17 -0.05
CA MET A 185 -13.00 -19.70 0.34
C MET A 185 -13.01 -18.26 0.86
N MET A 186 -13.81 -17.37 0.29
CA MET A 186 -13.96 -16.02 0.80
C MET A 186 -14.61 -15.99 2.18
N TYR A 187 -15.63 -16.83 2.43
CA TYR A 187 -16.24 -16.95 3.75
C TYR A 187 -15.28 -17.53 4.79
N VAL A 188 -14.53 -18.59 4.45
CA VAL A 188 -13.49 -19.18 5.32
C VAL A 188 -12.43 -18.15 5.65
N ARG A 189 -12.00 -17.34 4.67
CA ARG A 189 -11.03 -16.28 4.89
C ARG A 189 -11.59 -15.21 5.83
N LYS A 190 -12.82 -14.77 5.62
CA LYS A 190 -13.47 -13.77 6.48
C LYS A 190 -13.58 -14.26 7.92
N ASP A 191 -14.11 -15.46 8.14
CA ASP A 191 -14.25 -16.06 9.46
C ASP A 191 -12.88 -16.21 10.16
N SER A 192 -11.87 -16.68 9.45
CA SER A 192 -10.51 -16.80 9.98
C SER A 192 -9.90 -15.44 10.36
N MET A 193 -10.14 -14.39 9.57
CA MET A 193 -9.68 -13.04 9.87
C MET A 193 -10.39 -12.46 11.10
N GLU A 194 -11.69 -12.66 11.23
CA GLU A 194 -12.49 -12.21 12.38
C GLU A 194 -12.04 -12.90 13.67
N ARG A 195 -11.83 -14.22 13.65
CA ARG A 195 -11.32 -14.98 14.80
C ARG A 195 -9.91 -14.56 15.18
N MET A 196 -9.04 -14.32 14.19
CA MET A 196 -7.69 -13.85 14.43
C MET A 196 -7.68 -12.45 15.04
N GLY A 197 -8.52 -11.54 14.53
CA GLY A 197 -8.72 -10.22 15.12
C GLY A 197 -9.21 -10.28 16.57
N ALA A 198 -10.20 -11.14 16.86
CA ALA A 198 -10.67 -11.37 18.21
C ALA A 198 -9.60 -11.94 19.14
N ALA A 199 -8.79 -12.89 18.64
CA ALA A 199 -7.66 -13.45 19.40
C ALA A 199 -6.60 -12.39 19.69
N TYR A 200 -6.28 -11.51 18.75
CA TYR A 200 -5.36 -10.40 18.97
C TYR A 200 -5.88 -9.45 20.05
N MET A 201 -7.16 -9.05 19.96
CA MET A 201 -7.78 -8.18 20.97
C MET A 201 -7.77 -8.82 22.34
N ALA A 202 -8.08 -10.10 22.47
CA ALA A 202 -8.03 -10.84 23.74
C ALA A 202 -6.61 -10.91 24.35
N ASN A 203 -5.59 -10.73 23.54
CA ASN A 203 -4.18 -10.68 23.96
C ASN A 203 -3.59 -9.26 23.97
N GLY A 204 -4.43 -8.23 23.97
CA GLY A 204 -3.99 -6.83 24.07
C GLY A 204 -3.47 -6.21 22.79
N LEU A 205 -3.67 -6.85 21.64
CA LEU A 205 -3.25 -6.34 20.34
C LEU A 205 -4.46 -5.80 19.56
N VAL A 206 -4.46 -4.52 19.23
CA VAL A 206 -5.50 -3.90 18.40
C VAL A 206 -5.01 -3.80 16.97
N THR A 207 -5.72 -4.44 16.03
CA THR A 207 -5.42 -4.40 14.60
C THR A 207 -6.61 -3.87 13.81
N LEU A 208 -6.36 -3.13 12.74
CA LEU A 208 -7.42 -2.58 11.87
C LEU A 208 -8.14 -3.66 11.04
N ALA A 209 -7.41 -4.69 10.66
CA ALA A 209 -7.96 -5.85 9.98
C ALA A 209 -7.05 -7.03 10.28
N GLY A 210 -7.63 -8.19 10.57
CA GLY A 210 -6.91 -9.35 11.10
C GLY A 210 -5.67 -9.81 10.33
N SER A 211 -5.52 -9.43 9.05
CA SER A 211 -4.40 -9.86 8.22
C SER A 211 -3.26 -8.85 8.10
N ARG A 212 -3.41 -7.62 8.59
CA ARG A 212 -2.43 -6.54 8.42
C ARG A 212 -1.85 -6.11 9.75
N LEU A 213 -0.54 -6.05 9.78
CA LEU A 213 0.26 -5.60 10.90
C LEU A 213 1.19 -4.50 10.41
N TYR A 214 1.22 -3.37 11.11
CA TYR A 214 2.01 -2.19 10.75
C TYR A 214 2.99 -1.84 11.87
#